data_00e8bd944bb9d1221803024b03527e4f
#
_entry.id   00e8bd944bb9d1221803024b03527e4f
#
_cell.length_a   1.000
_cell.length_b   1.000
_cell.length_c   1.000
_cell.angle_alpha   90.00
_cell.angle_beta   90.00
_cell.angle_gamma   90.00
#
_symmetry.space_group_name_H-M   'P 1'
#
loop_
_entity.id
_entity.type
_entity.pdbx_description
1 polymer ?
#
loop_
_entity_poly.entity_id
_entity_poly.type
_entity_poly.pdbx_seq_one_letter_code
_entity_poly.pdbx_strand_id
1 'polypeptide(L)'
;MSRHPRKPRSLNIGFVSTRFKGLDGVTLEAEKWARVLEGFGHRSYWFAGELDRDPQVSMEVPEAFFQHPEAAAISAEVFGRQTRTRSVTDRIHAQKELLKENLYGFLRRFSIDLLVAENILAIPMHIPLGVAVTELIAETGIPAIGHHHDFFWERPRFLLNAVPDLLAMAFPPDLPSMKHVVINTVAQKELAAKTGISSQLIYNVIDFDRAGPQVDDFNRSFRADMGFAQKDVLILQPTRVISRKGIEQALYLVERLQIPNLRLLISHSAADEGLEYYAWIKETARRQKVPVSFIYNRLQETRRYDGKGEKLFTLWDVYPHVDLITYPSLYEGFGNAFLEAILFKKPLLVNRYSVYIVDIEPKGFDVVAIDG
;
A
#
# COMPACT_ATOMS: atom_id res chain seq x y z
N MET A 1 37.93 17.76 27.06
CA MET A 1 38.04 16.89 25.86
C MET A 1 36.63 16.73 25.27
N SER A 2 36.30 17.51 24.24
CA SER A 2 35.01 17.41 23.55
C SER A 2 35.01 16.14 22.66
N ARG A 3 34.23 15.15 23.01
CA ARG A 3 33.98 14.00 22.13
C ARG A 3 33.19 14.50 20.93
N HIS A 4 33.84 14.65 19.77
CA HIS A 4 33.14 14.82 18.52
C HIS A 4 32.21 13.61 18.34
N PRO A 5 30.89 13.78 18.03
CA PRO A 5 30.03 12.66 17.73
C PRO A 5 30.61 11.94 16.50
N ARG A 6 30.96 10.66 16.65
CA ARG A 6 31.34 9.81 15.51
C ARG A 6 30.20 9.86 14.50
N LYS A 7 30.49 10.19 13.24
CA LYS A 7 29.51 10.04 12.16
C LYS A 7 28.95 8.62 12.26
N PRO A 8 27.62 8.44 12.25
CA PRO A 8 27.04 7.13 12.27
C PRO A 8 27.59 6.31 11.09
N ARG A 9 27.88 5.02 11.32
CA ARG A 9 28.36 4.10 10.28
C ARG A 9 27.27 4.01 9.20
N SER A 10 27.64 4.12 7.93
CA SER A 10 26.76 3.80 6.82
C SER A 10 26.37 2.32 6.88
N LEU A 11 25.08 2.03 6.78
CA LEU A 11 24.53 0.68 6.76
C LEU A 11 24.03 0.35 5.37
N ASN A 12 24.14 -0.93 4.98
CA ASN A 12 23.46 -1.52 3.85
C ASN A 12 22.13 -2.10 4.36
N ILE A 13 21.02 -1.53 3.92
CA ILE A 13 19.67 -1.88 4.39
C ILE A 13 18.96 -2.66 3.29
N GLY A 14 18.54 -3.89 3.60
CA GLY A 14 17.80 -4.76 2.69
C GLY A 14 16.31 -4.67 2.92
N PHE A 15 15.56 -4.15 1.96
CA PHE A 15 14.10 -4.18 1.94
C PHE A 15 13.63 -5.51 1.32
N VAL A 16 12.72 -6.20 1.99
CA VAL A 16 12.19 -7.49 1.56
C VAL A 16 10.66 -7.42 1.51
N SER A 17 10.09 -7.74 0.35
CA SER A 17 8.63 -7.85 0.15
C SER A 17 8.31 -8.90 -0.92
N THR A 18 7.04 -9.14 -1.16
CA THR A 18 6.61 -9.96 -2.30
C THR A 18 6.69 -9.20 -3.62
N ARG A 19 6.58 -7.87 -3.57
CA ARG A 19 6.64 -6.98 -4.73
C ARG A 19 7.13 -5.59 -4.32
N PHE A 20 8.00 -5.00 -5.14
CA PHE A 20 8.33 -3.58 -5.15
C PHE A 20 8.22 -3.05 -6.57
N LYS A 21 7.00 -2.89 -7.05
CA LYS A 21 6.71 -2.42 -8.40
C LYS A 21 5.38 -1.68 -8.43
N GLY A 22 5.35 -0.58 -9.17
CA GLY A 22 4.14 0.22 -9.36
C GLY A 22 3.80 1.13 -8.18
N LEU A 23 2.55 1.59 -8.13
CA LEU A 23 2.05 2.61 -7.21
C LEU A 23 1.25 2.03 -6.03
N ASP A 24 1.49 0.81 -5.61
CA ASP A 24 0.82 0.31 -4.41
C ASP A 24 1.37 0.97 -3.13
N GLY A 25 0.52 1.03 -2.09
CA GLY A 25 0.85 1.77 -0.87
C GLY A 25 2.08 1.26 -0.12
N VAL A 26 2.39 -0.05 -0.20
CA VAL A 26 3.56 -0.65 0.45
C VAL A 26 4.83 -0.23 -0.28
N THR A 27 4.84 -0.34 -1.62
CA THR A 27 5.96 0.07 -2.47
C THR A 27 6.29 1.55 -2.26
N LEU A 28 5.27 2.41 -2.31
CA LEU A 28 5.46 3.86 -2.14
C LEU A 28 5.96 4.24 -0.73
N GLU A 29 5.52 3.53 0.30
CA GLU A 29 5.98 3.79 1.67
C GLU A 29 7.42 3.30 1.86
N ALA A 30 7.78 2.12 1.38
CA ALA A 30 9.14 1.62 1.39
C ALA A 30 10.12 2.57 0.68
N GLU A 31 9.71 3.17 -0.44
CA GLU A 31 10.50 4.19 -1.15
C GLU A 31 10.75 5.46 -0.31
N LYS A 32 9.74 5.90 0.44
CA LYS A 32 9.91 7.05 1.34
C LYS A 32 10.92 6.73 2.44
N TRP A 33 10.81 5.55 3.04
CA TRP A 33 11.77 5.07 4.03
C TRP A 33 13.19 5.00 3.45
N ALA A 34 13.36 4.37 2.29
CA ALA A 34 14.66 4.27 1.62
C ALA A 34 15.27 5.66 1.39
N ARG A 35 14.48 6.60 0.86
CA ARG A 35 14.92 7.98 0.59
C ARG A 35 15.36 8.71 1.86
N VAL A 36 14.62 8.57 2.96
CA VAL A 36 14.98 9.17 4.24
C VAL A 36 16.26 8.54 4.78
N LEU A 37 16.39 7.22 4.73
CA LEU A 37 17.58 6.49 5.19
C LEU A 37 18.82 6.82 4.34
N GLU A 38 18.67 7.01 3.04
CA GLU A 38 19.72 7.51 2.14
C GLU A 38 20.15 8.93 2.51
N GLY A 39 19.20 9.78 2.90
CA GLY A 39 19.50 11.11 3.43
C GLY A 39 20.36 11.09 4.71
N PHE A 40 20.28 10.01 5.49
CA PHE A 40 21.16 9.75 6.65
C PHE A 40 22.48 9.07 6.27
N GLY A 41 22.71 8.77 4.99
CA GLY A 41 23.94 8.18 4.49
C GLY A 41 23.95 6.65 4.46
N HIS A 42 22.80 6.00 4.57
CA HIS A 42 22.64 4.56 4.39
C HIS A 42 22.44 4.22 2.92
N ARG A 43 22.49 2.92 2.56
CA ARG A 43 22.24 2.41 1.21
C ARG A 43 21.12 1.41 1.25
N SER A 44 20.19 1.52 0.29
CA SER A 44 19.02 0.66 0.17
C SER A 44 19.22 -0.40 -0.90
N TYR A 45 18.86 -1.63 -0.58
CA TYR A 45 18.87 -2.80 -1.47
C TYR A 45 17.52 -3.51 -1.41
N TRP A 46 17.10 -4.17 -2.50
CA TRP A 46 15.74 -4.63 -2.65
C TRP A 46 15.69 -6.12 -3.01
N PHE A 47 14.84 -6.87 -2.32
CA PHE A 47 14.52 -8.27 -2.61
C PHE A 47 13.02 -8.42 -2.75
N ALA A 48 12.55 -8.93 -3.89
CA ALA A 48 11.13 -9.27 -4.07
C ALA A 48 10.92 -10.26 -5.23
N GLY A 49 9.68 -10.74 -5.35
CA GLY A 49 9.24 -11.57 -6.46
C GLY A 49 8.97 -10.82 -7.74
N GLU A 50 8.68 -9.53 -7.64
CA GLU A 50 8.51 -8.62 -8.78
C GLU A 50 9.09 -7.25 -8.43
N LEU A 51 10.00 -6.76 -9.27
CA LEU A 51 10.75 -5.52 -9.06
C LEU A 51 10.74 -4.63 -10.30
N ASP A 52 10.83 -3.32 -10.08
CA ASP A 52 11.12 -2.30 -11.09
C ASP A 52 12.37 -1.48 -10.70
N ARG A 53 13.36 -2.13 -10.09
CA ARG A 53 14.59 -1.54 -9.55
C ARG A 53 15.82 -1.94 -10.36
N ASP A 54 16.88 -1.09 -10.29
CA ASP A 54 18.17 -1.41 -10.90
C ASP A 54 18.72 -2.74 -10.36
N PRO A 55 19.09 -3.70 -11.22
CA PRO A 55 19.68 -4.98 -10.82
C PRO A 55 20.99 -4.85 -10.00
N GLN A 56 21.65 -3.69 -10.04
CA GLN A 56 22.83 -3.44 -9.22
C GLN A 56 22.52 -3.27 -7.74
N VAL A 57 21.30 -2.92 -7.40
CA VAL A 57 20.83 -2.72 -6.01
C VAL A 57 19.64 -3.61 -5.69
N SER A 58 19.30 -4.56 -6.54
CA SER A 58 18.15 -5.43 -6.35
C SER A 58 18.42 -6.89 -6.72
N MET A 59 17.59 -7.77 -6.16
CA MET A 59 17.55 -9.19 -6.44
C MET A 59 16.10 -9.63 -6.61
N GLU A 60 15.70 -9.88 -7.85
CA GLU A 60 14.39 -10.44 -8.18
C GLU A 60 14.41 -11.96 -8.08
N VAL A 61 13.46 -12.53 -7.35
CA VAL A 61 13.25 -13.96 -7.18
C VAL A 61 11.78 -14.24 -7.45
N PRO A 62 11.39 -14.63 -8.67
CA PRO A 62 10.00 -14.77 -9.08
C PRO A 62 9.15 -15.62 -8.14
N GLU A 63 9.75 -16.63 -7.49
CA GLU A 63 9.11 -17.49 -6.52
C GLU A 63 8.68 -16.76 -5.24
N ALA A 64 9.21 -15.56 -4.96
CA ALA A 64 8.79 -14.71 -3.84
C ALA A 64 7.54 -13.87 -4.14
N PHE A 65 7.06 -13.86 -5.40
CA PHE A 65 5.85 -13.13 -5.77
C PHE A 65 4.59 -13.85 -5.27
N PHE A 66 3.70 -13.12 -4.63
CA PHE A 66 2.49 -13.70 -4.04
C PHE A 66 1.51 -14.29 -5.07
N GLN A 67 1.59 -13.89 -6.35
CA GLN A 67 0.85 -14.49 -7.47
C GLN A 67 1.66 -15.53 -8.24
N HIS A 68 2.87 -15.87 -7.81
CA HIS A 68 3.58 -17.02 -8.38
C HIS A 68 2.70 -18.27 -8.29
N PRO A 69 2.61 -19.10 -9.34
CA PRO A 69 1.66 -20.23 -9.40
C PRO A 69 1.69 -21.12 -8.16
N GLU A 70 2.86 -21.42 -7.63
CA GLU A 70 3.01 -22.25 -6.45
C GLU A 70 2.53 -21.56 -5.17
N ALA A 71 2.85 -20.28 -4.99
CA ALA A 71 2.37 -19.49 -3.85
C ALA A 71 0.85 -19.32 -3.85
N ALA A 72 0.28 -19.06 -5.03
CA ALA A 72 -1.17 -18.95 -5.23
C ALA A 72 -1.87 -20.29 -4.97
N ALA A 73 -1.31 -21.41 -5.42
CA ALA A 73 -1.86 -22.74 -5.18
C ALA A 73 -1.83 -23.09 -3.68
N ILE A 74 -0.72 -22.86 -2.98
CA ILE A 74 -0.62 -23.05 -1.53
C ILE A 74 -1.69 -22.19 -0.83
N SER A 75 -1.81 -20.91 -1.18
CA SER A 75 -2.79 -19.99 -0.59
C SER A 75 -4.23 -20.50 -0.75
N ALA A 76 -4.61 -20.98 -1.94
CA ALA A 76 -5.93 -21.54 -2.23
C ALA A 76 -6.22 -22.83 -1.45
N GLU A 77 -5.19 -23.59 -1.06
CA GLU A 77 -5.34 -24.84 -0.33
C GLU A 77 -5.33 -24.66 1.20
N VAL A 78 -4.91 -23.51 1.72
CA VAL A 78 -4.83 -23.28 3.17
C VAL A 78 -5.84 -22.27 3.70
N PHE A 79 -6.25 -21.26 2.93
CA PHE A 79 -7.28 -20.30 3.35
C PHE A 79 -8.69 -20.80 2.99
N GLY A 80 -9.66 -20.50 3.87
CA GLY A 80 -11.00 -21.04 3.77
C GLY A 80 -11.14 -22.52 4.20
N ARG A 81 -10.10 -23.08 4.82
CA ARG A 81 -10.03 -24.48 5.29
C ARG A 81 -9.51 -24.56 6.72
N GLN A 82 -9.85 -25.62 7.44
CA GLN A 82 -9.38 -25.85 8.82
C GLN A 82 -8.20 -26.82 8.90
N THR A 83 -7.97 -27.61 7.85
CA THR A 83 -6.90 -28.62 7.81
C THR A 83 -6.19 -28.59 6.46
N ARG A 84 -4.91 -28.97 6.47
CA ARG A 84 -4.09 -29.12 5.24
C ARG A 84 -3.58 -30.55 5.11
N THR A 85 -3.31 -30.97 3.90
CA THR A 85 -2.68 -32.27 3.63
C THR A 85 -1.18 -32.22 3.88
N ARG A 86 -0.57 -33.39 4.07
CA ARG A 86 0.90 -33.51 4.16
C ARG A 86 1.59 -32.92 2.92
N SER A 87 1.03 -33.19 1.73
CA SER A 87 1.58 -32.64 0.48
C SER A 87 1.68 -31.11 0.48
N VAL A 88 0.66 -30.41 1.00
CA VAL A 88 0.69 -28.93 1.13
C VAL A 88 1.79 -28.51 2.11
N THR A 89 1.94 -29.22 3.22
CA THR A 89 3.02 -28.97 4.18
C THR A 89 4.41 -29.14 3.54
N ASP A 90 4.60 -30.23 2.80
CA ASP A 90 5.87 -30.53 2.11
C ASP A 90 6.20 -29.43 1.06
N ARG A 91 5.19 -28.94 0.33
CA ARG A 91 5.34 -27.83 -0.64
C ARG A 91 5.70 -26.52 0.04
N ILE A 92 5.05 -26.19 1.17
CA ILE A 92 5.39 -25.00 1.96
C ILE A 92 6.86 -25.06 2.39
N HIS A 93 7.31 -26.20 2.90
CA HIS A 93 8.71 -26.37 3.32
C HIS A 93 9.68 -26.28 2.13
N ALA A 94 9.39 -26.91 1.00
CA ALA A 94 10.24 -26.83 -0.19
C ALA A 94 10.40 -25.39 -0.68
N GLN A 95 9.30 -24.64 -0.80
CA GLN A 95 9.34 -23.23 -1.20
C GLN A 95 10.06 -22.36 -0.16
N LYS A 96 9.83 -22.60 1.12
CA LYS A 96 10.51 -21.91 2.21
C LYS A 96 12.05 -22.09 2.11
N GLU A 97 12.54 -23.30 1.92
CA GLU A 97 13.99 -23.54 1.80
C GLU A 97 14.58 -22.84 0.57
N LEU A 98 13.92 -22.93 -0.59
CA LEU A 98 14.34 -22.22 -1.80
C LEU A 98 14.46 -20.71 -1.57
N LEU A 99 13.43 -20.10 -0.95
CA LEU A 99 13.42 -18.67 -0.67
C LEU A 99 14.45 -18.27 0.38
N LYS A 100 14.66 -19.11 1.41
CA LYS A 100 15.67 -18.88 2.46
C LYS A 100 17.08 -18.87 1.88
N GLU A 101 17.41 -19.80 0.99
CA GLU A 101 18.71 -19.82 0.30
C GLU A 101 18.93 -18.55 -0.55
N ASN A 102 17.89 -18.10 -1.27
CA ASN A 102 17.96 -16.83 -2.02
C ASN A 102 18.15 -15.62 -1.09
N LEU A 103 17.49 -15.59 0.06
CA LEU A 103 17.66 -14.54 1.07
C LEU A 103 19.08 -14.53 1.65
N TYR A 104 19.68 -15.69 1.94
CA TYR A 104 21.09 -15.79 2.29
C TYR A 104 22.00 -15.26 1.17
N GLY A 105 21.69 -15.56 -0.09
CA GLY A 105 22.36 -15.00 -1.26
C GLY A 105 22.29 -13.48 -1.31
N PHE A 106 21.10 -12.91 -1.02
CA PHE A 106 20.85 -11.47 -0.94
C PHE A 106 21.70 -10.81 0.16
N LEU A 107 21.70 -11.38 1.38
CA LEU A 107 22.51 -10.86 2.48
C LEU A 107 24.01 -10.82 2.11
N ARG A 108 24.54 -11.88 1.52
CA ARG A 108 25.95 -11.97 1.12
C ARG A 108 26.28 -11.02 -0.02
N ARG A 109 25.44 -11.01 -1.08
CA ARG A 109 25.70 -10.21 -2.30
C ARG A 109 25.83 -8.73 -1.99
N PHE A 110 24.95 -8.21 -1.12
CA PHE A 110 24.88 -6.80 -0.82
C PHE A 110 25.47 -6.43 0.56
N SER A 111 26.03 -7.42 1.27
CA SER A 111 26.57 -7.20 2.64
C SER A 111 25.57 -6.49 3.55
N ILE A 112 24.35 -7.02 3.62
CA ILE A 112 23.22 -6.37 4.34
C ILE A 112 23.51 -6.35 5.84
N ASP A 113 23.42 -5.15 6.46
CA ASP A 113 23.59 -4.92 7.89
C ASP A 113 22.25 -4.92 8.66
N LEU A 114 21.12 -4.60 7.99
CA LEU A 114 19.78 -4.48 8.56
C LEU A 114 18.75 -4.92 7.53
N LEU A 115 17.77 -5.72 7.94
CA LEU A 115 16.59 -6.06 7.12
C LEU A 115 15.39 -5.20 7.47
N VAL A 116 14.62 -4.81 6.46
CA VAL A 116 13.27 -4.23 6.59
C VAL A 116 12.30 -5.15 5.88
N ALA A 117 11.47 -5.84 6.64
CA ALA A 117 10.42 -6.73 6.13
C ALA A 117 9.13 -5.91 5.91
N GLU A 118 8.87 -5.56 4.65
CA GLU A 118 7.77 -4.70 4.26
C GLU A 118 6.48 -5.49 4.11
N ASN A 119 5.65 -5.45 5.14
CA ASN A 119 4.32 -6.06 5.27
C ASN A 119 4.24 -7.59 5.08
N ILE A 120 5.35 -8.26 4.80
CA ILE A 120 5.41 -9.71 4.54
C ILE A 120 5.31 -10.57 5.80
N LEU A 121 5.55 -9.98 6.97
CA LEU A 121 5.42 -10.62 8.28
C LEU A 121 4.15 -10.16 9.02
N ALA A 122 3.23 -9.50 8.34
CA ALA A 122 1.95 -9.05 8.89
C ALA A 122 0.76 -9.73 8.20
N ILE A 123 0.84 -9.84 6.86
CA ILE A 123 -0.20 -10.47 6.04
C ILE A 123 0.37 -11.69 5.32
N PRO A 124 -0.22 -12.89 5.47
CA PRO A 124 0.29 -14.11 4.88
C PRO A 124 -0.07 -14.23 3.39
N MET A 125 0.23 -13.19 2.61
CA MET A 125 0.09 -13.24 1.15
C MET A 125 0.99 -14.29 0.53
N HIS A 126 2.12 -14.58 1.20
CA HIS A 126 3.11 -15.58 0.80
C HIS A 126 3.66 -16.28 2.04
N ILE A 127 3.00 -17.36 2.48
CA ILE A 127 3.37 -18.08 3.72
C ILE A 127 4.83 -18.57 3.68
N PRO A 128 5.32 -19.27 2.63
CA PRO A 128 6.71 -19.72 2.58
C PRO A 128 7.74 -18.60 2.74
N LEU A 129 7.49 -17.40 2.15
CA LEU A 129 8.40 -16.26 2.29
C LEU A 129 8.43 -15.71 3.72
N GLY A 130 7.27 -15.54 4.35
CA GLY A 130 7.20 -15.08 5.74
C GLY A 130 7.96 -16.01 6.69
N VAL A 131 7.78 -17.33 6.51
CA VAL A 131 8.51 -18.34 7.29
C VAL A 131 10.02 -18.32 6.99
N ALA A 132 10.43 -18.19 5.72
CA ALA A 132 11.82 -18.10 5.32
C ALA A 132 12.54 -16.90 5.93
N VAL A 133 11.89 -15.71 5.90
CA VAL A 133 12.43 -14.48 6.53
C VAL A 133 12.54 -14.64 8.04
N THR A 134 11.53 -15.22 8.69
CA THR A 134 11.54 -15.48 10.14
C THR A 134 12.70 -16.39 10.53
N GLU A 135 12.87 -17.52 9.84
CA GLU A 135 13.98 -18.44 10.10
C GLU A 135 15.35 -17.80 9.82
N LEU A 136 15.49 -17.07 8.71
CA LEU A 136 16.73 -16.33 8.38
C LEU A 136 17.14 -15.38 9.51
N ILE A 137 16.19 -14.59 10.02
CA ILE A 137 16.46 -13.65 11.13
C ILE A 137 16.84 -14.42 12.40
N ALA A 138 16.15 -15.51 12.71
CA ALA A 138 16.45 -16.35 13.88
C ALA A 138 17.82 -17.04 13.78
N GLU A 139 18.18 -17.56 12.59
CA GLU A 139 19.42 -18.27 12.34
C GLU A 139 20.65 -17.33 12.32
N THR A 140 20.50 -16.12 11.82
CA THR A 140 21.61 -15.17 11.65
C THR A 140 21.74 -14.16 12.77
N GLY A 141 20.65 -13.88 13.51
CA GLY A 141 20.58 -12.78 14.46
C GLY A 141 20.72 -11.42 13.81
N ILE A 142 20.52 -11.31 12.50
CA ILE A 142 20.60 -10.01 11.80
C ILE A 142 19.57 -9.03 12.37
N PRO A 143 19.97 -7.76 12.65
CA PRO A 143 18.99 -6.76 13.01
C PRO A 143 17.89 -6.64 11.96
N ALA A 144 16.62 -6.62 12.40
CA ALA A 144 15.49 -6.56 11.50
C ALA A 144 14.40 -5.60 11.99
N ILE A 145 13.69 -5.00 11.04
CA ILE A 145 12.49 -4.20 11.27
C ILE A 145 11.34 -4.86 10.50
N GLY A 146 10.27 -5.24 11.20
CA GLY A 146 8.99 -5.56 10.57
C GLY A 146 8.17 -4.30 10.44
N HIS A 147 7.98 -3.80 9.22
CA HIS A 147 7.15 -2.65 8.92
C HIS A 147 5.76 -3.13 8.49
N HIS A 148 4.76 -2.89 9.34
CA HIS A 148 3.43 -3.46 9.22
C HIS A 148 2.41 -2.40 8.85
N HIS A 149 1.72 -2.58 7.73
CA HIS A 149 0.67 -1.68 7.25
C HIS A 149 -0.71 -2.13 7.72
N ASP A 150 -0.93 -3.43 7.81
CA ASP A 150 -2.12 -4.09 8.34
C ASP A 150 -1.75 -5.52 8.74
N PHE A 151 -2.62 -6.17 9.52
CA PHE A 151 -2.40 -7.53 10.00
C PHE A 151 -3.42 -8.50 9.41
N PHE A 152 -3.08 -9.80 9.41
CA PHE A 152 -3.94 -10.83 8.83
C PHE A 152 -5.29 -10.95 9.54
N TRP A 153 -5.35 -10.66 10.82
CA TRP A 153 -6.60 -10.68 11.58
C TRP A 153 -7.57 -9.54 11.23
N GLU A 154 -7.13 -8.52 10.55
CA GLU A 154 -7.96 -7.45 10.01
C GLU A 154 -8.64 -7.83 8.68
N ARG A 155 -8.28 -9.00 8.11
CA ARG A 155 -8.75 -9.42 6.79
C ARG A 155 -9.52 -10.74 6.84
N PRO A 156 -10.84 -10.74 6.63
CA PRO A 156 -11.71 -11.93 6.74
C PRO A 156 -11.19 -13.16 5.99
N ARG A 157 -10.57 -12.97 4.82
CA ARG A 157 -10.05 -14.06 3.98
C ARG A 157 -8.98 -14.92 4.65
N PHE A 158 -8.29 -14.41 5.67
CA PHE A 158 -7.22 -15.14 6.38
C PHE A 158 -7.66 -15.73 7.71
N LEU A 159 -8.85 -15.37 8.22
CA LEU A 159 -9.30 -15.80 9.55
C LEU A 159 -9.58 -17.30 9.59
N LEU A 160 -10.19 -17.86 8.54
CA LEU A 160 -10.34 -19.30 8.42
C LEU A 160 -9.15 -19.85 7.62
N ASN A 161 -8.27 -20.59 8.31
CA ASN A 161 -7.05 -21.10 7.68
C ASN A 161 -6.61 -22.43 8.28
N ALA A 162 -5.80 -23.18 7.51
CA ALA A 162 -5.25 -24.48 7.87
C ALA A 162 -3.78 -24.41 8.31
N VAL A 163 -3.27 -23.20 8.60
CA VAL A 163 -1.87 -22.91 8.93
C VAL A 163 -1.69 -22.06 10.21
N PRO A 164 -2.51 -22.27 11.27
CA PRO A 164 -2.41 -21.45 12.47
C PRO A 164 -1.06 -21.56 13.16
N ASP A 165 -0.40 -22.69 13.05
CA ASP A 165 0.96 -22.96 13.51
C ASP A 165 1.99 -22.03 12.84
N LEU A 166 1.94 -21.89 11.51
CA LEU A 166 2.84 -21.02 10.75
C LEU A 166 2.51 -19.55 10.95
N LEU A 167 1.21 -19.20 11.06
CA LEU A 167 0.81 -17.82 11.35
C LEU A 167 1.28 -17.38 12.74
N ALA A 168 1.15 -18.23 13.74
CA ALA A 168 1.61 -17.92 15.09
C ALA A 168 3.15 -17.76 15.17
N MET A 169 3.89 -18.46 14.31
CA MET A 169 5.35 -18.40 14.29
C MET A 169 5.89 -17.18 13.52
N ALA A 170 5.24 -16.76 12.43
CA ALA A 170 5.85 -15.85 11.46
C ALA A 170 5.04 -14.58 11.12
N PHE A 171 3.81 -14.41 11.67
CA PHE A 171 2.95 -13.30 11.25
C PHE A 171 2.28 -12.53 12.40
N PRO A 172 3.04 -11.68 13.10
CA PRO A 172 4.48 -11.43 13.07
C PRO A 172 5.26 -12.32 14.06
N PRO A 173 6.53 -12.59 13.80
CA PRO A 173 7.40 -13.32 14.74
C PRO A 173 7.84 -12.42 15.88
N ASP A 174 8.09 -12.99 17.06
CA ASP A 174 8.72 -12.31 18.19
C ASP A 174 10.18 -12.80 18.32
N LEU A 175 11.12 -12.04 17.75
CA LEU A 175 12.54 -12.40 17.72
C LEU A 175 13.41 -11.32 18.39
N PRO A 176 14.45 -11.70 19.18
CA PRO A 176 15.25 -10.75 19.95
C PRO A 176 15.96 -9.68 19.09
N SER A 177 16.33 -10.00 17.83
CA SER A 177 17.01 -9.09 16.91
C SER A 177 16.03 -8.24 16.08
N MET A 178 14.71 -8.40 16.30
CA MET A 178 13.69 -7.72 15.52
C MET A 178 13.01 -6.61 16.31
N LYS A 179 12.67 -5.53 15.61
CA LYS A 179 11.78 -4.46 16.06
C LYS A 179 10.59 -4.36 15.13
N HIS A 180 9.45 -3.97 15.69
CA HIS A 180 8.21 -3.82 14.94
C HIS A 180 7.82 -2.37 14.81
N VAL A 181 7.41 -1.98 13.61
CA VAL A 181 6.88 -0.66 13.30
C VAL A 181 5.48 -0.84 12.74
N VAL A 182 4.55 -0.03 13.18
CA VAL A 182 3.16 0.03 12.71
C VAL A 182 2.81 1.45 12.28
N ILE A 183 1.88 1.56 11.35
CA ILE A 183 1.53 2.84 10.73
C ILE A 183 0.35 3.57 11.38
N ASN A 184 -0.29 2.97 12.38
CA ASN A 184 -1.40 3.59 13.11
C ASN A 184 -1.52 3.07 14.54
N THR A 185 -2.20 3.85 15.40
CA THR A 185 -2.38 3.52 16.82
C THR A 185 -3.29 2.31 17.04
N VAL A 186 -4.24 2.06 16.17
CA VAL A 186 -5.15 0.90 16.29
C VAL A 186 -4.34 -0.38 16.12
N ALA A 187 -3.53 -0.47 15.06
CA ALA A 187 -2.64 -1.60 14.82
C ALA A 187 -1.63 -1.81 15.96
N GLN A 188 -1.09 -0.71 16.54
CA GLN A 188 -0.17 -0.79 17.69
C GLN A 188 -0.84 -1.48 18.89
N LYS A 189 -2.05 -1.05 19.23
CA LYS A 189 -2.82 -1.63 20.36
C LYS A 189 -3.20 -3.08 20.10
N GLU A 190 -3.65 -3.39 18.89
CA GLU A 190 -4.04 -4.74 18.51
C GLU A 190 -2.86 -5.71 18.51
N LEU A 191 -1.71 -5.30 17.98
CA LEU A 191 -0.49 -6.10 18.00
C LEU A 191 -0.11 -6.47 19.43
N ALA A 192 -0.04 -5.47 20.31
CA ALA A 192 0.28 -5.70 21.72
C ALA A 192 -0.75 -6.60 22.42
N ALA A 193 -2.04 -6.39 22.18
CA ALA A 193 -3.12 -7.14 22.81
C ALA A 193 -3.18 -8.61 22.34
N LYS A 194 -2.91 -8.86 21.05
CA LYS A 194 -3.04 -10.21 20.47
C LYS A 194 -1.77 -11.06 20.60
N THR A 195 -0.59 -10.44 20.60
CA THR A 195 0.69 -11.15 20.54
C THR A 195 1.65 -10.85 21.70
N GLY A 196 1.40 -9.79 22.46
CA GLY A 196 2.36 -9.28 23.46
C GLY A 196 3.52 -8.48 22.87
N ILE A 197 3.62 -8.37 21.55
CA ILE A 197 4.71 -7.67 20.87
C ILE A 197 4.54 -6.16 20.99
N SER A 198 5.58 -5.47 21.44
CA SER A 198 5.64 -4.02 21.44
C SER A 198 6.09 -3.49 20.08
N SER A 199 5.59 -2.32 19.66
CA SER A 199 5.97 -1.70 18.39
C SER A 199 6.18 -0.20 18.51
N GLN A 200 6.94 0.35 17.56
CA GLN A 200 7.06 1.79 17.34
C GLN A 200 5.95 2.24 16.39
N LEU A 201 5.34 3.38 16.70
CA LEU A 201 4.36 4.02 15.84
C LEU A 201 5.07 5.00 14.92
N ILE A 202 5.05 4.72 13.62
CA ILE A 202 5.53 5.63 12.56
C ILE A 202 4.43 5.75 11.53
N TYR A 203 3.75 6.88 11.52
CA TYR A 203 2.66 7.13 10.58
C TYR A 203 3.16 7.18 9.13
N ASN A 204 2.30 6.77 8.21
CA ASN A 204 2.50 7.13 6.80
C ASN A 204 2.48 8.65 6.67
N VAL A 205 3.42 9.18 5.90
CA VAL A 205 3.58 10.61 5.70
C VAL A 205 3.75 10.92 4.21
N ILE A 206 3.56 12.19 3.87
CA ILE A 206 3.93 12.74 2.58
C ILE A 206 4.92 13.89 2.80
N ASP A 207 5.79 14.12 1.83
CA ASP A 207 6.75 15.22 1.88
C ASP A 207 6.02 16.53 1.56
N PHE A 208 5.60 17.25 2.60
CA PHE A 208 4.90 18.52 2.46
C PHE A 208 5.83 19.70 2.09
N ASP A 209 7.15 19.53 2.19
CA ASP A 209 8.11 20.54 1.74
C ASP A 209 8.22 20.53 0.20
N ARG A 210 7.82 19.45 -0.43
CA ARG A 210 7.67 19.37 -1.88
C ARG A 210 6.23 19.71 -2.24
N ALA A 211 6.03 20.88 -2.82
CA ALA A 211 4.73 21.22 -3.39
C ALA A 211 4.31 20.12 -4.40
N GLY A 212 3.07 19.70 -4.34
CA GLY A 212 2.50 18.86 -5.40
C GLY A 212 2.62 19.58 -6.75
N PRO A 213 2.68 18.83 -7.89
CA PRO A 213 2.76 19.44 -9.21
C PRO A 213 1.61 20.42 -9.39
N GLN A 214 1.98 21.64 -9.78
CA GLN A 214 1.01 22.68 -10.16
C GLN A 214 0.61 22.49 -11.63
N VAL A 215 -0.30 23.32 -12.11
CA VAL A 215 -0.64 23.35 -13.54
C VAL A 215 0.59 23.80 -14.33
N ASP A 216 1.05 22.95 -15.22
CA ASP A 216 2.19 23.16 -16.12
C ASP A 216 1.85 22.89 -17.59
N ASP A 217 2.84 22.96 -18.48
CA ASP A 217 2.63 22.76 -19.91
C ASP A 217 2.11 21.38 -20.29
N PHE A 218 2.38 20.36 -19.48
CA PHE A 218 1.90 19.01 -19.73
C PHE A 218 0.45 18.84 -19.30
N ASN A 219 0.09 19.23 -18.08
CA ASN A 219 -1.23 18.93 -17.51
C ASN A 219 -2.27 20.04 -17.71
N ARG A 220 -1.91 21.25 -18.19
CA ARG A 220 -2.85 22.37 -18.41
C ARG A 220 -4.03 22.00 -19.31
N SER A 221 -3.84 21.07 -20.23
CA SER A 221 -4.89 20.60 -21.14
C SER A 221 -5.74 19.48 -20.57
N PHE A 222 -5.50 19.02 -19.31
CA PHE A 222 -6.18 17.87 -18.71
C PHE A 222 -7.69 17.90 -18.90
N ARG A 223 -8.35 19.02 -18.56
CA ARG A 223 -9.81 19.12 -18.71
C ARG A 223 -10.25 18.92 -20.16
N ALA A 224 -9.57 19.57 -21.11
CA ALA A 224 -9.88 19.46 -22.54
C ALA A 224 -9.60 18.04 -23.07
N ASP A 225 -8.43 17.46 -22.73
CA ASP A 225 -8.02 16.13 -23.15
C ASP A 225 -8.94 15.02 -22.61
N MET A 226 -9.62 15.29 -21.47
CA MET A 226 -10.62 14.40 -20.86
C MET A 226 -12.06 14.73 -21.25
N GLY A 227 -12.28 15.74 -22.11
CA GLY A 227 -13.61 16.16 -22.57
C GLY A 227 -14.43 16.88 -21.50
N PHE A 228 -13.80 17.50 -20.50
CA PHE A 228 -14.45 18.32 -19.49
C PHE A 228 -14.47 19.80 -19.89
N ALA A 229 -15.62 20.44 -19.73
CA ALA A 229 -15.71 21.86 -19.94
C ALA A 229 -15.07 22.64 -18.78
N GLN A 230 -14.63 23.88 -19.04
CA GLN A 230 -14.05 24.74 -18.01
C GLN A 230 -15.00 25.01 -16.84
N LYS A 231 -16.31 25.04 -17.11
CA LYS A 231 -17.36 25.26 -16.12
C LYS A 231 -17.79 24.02 -15.35
N ASP A 232 -17.30 22.82 -15.71
CA ASP A 232 -17.66 21.58 -15.02
C ASP A 232 -17.07 21.61 -13.60
N VAL A 233 -17.87 21.19 -12.63
CA VAL A 233 -17.42 20.96 -11.27
C VAL A 233 -16.96 19.51 -11.18
N LEU A 234 -15.70 19.29 -10.83
CA LEU A 234 -15.08 17.97 -10.83
C LEU A 234 -14.82 17.48 -9.40
N ILE A 235 -15.44 16.38 -9.04
CA ILE A 235 -15.19 15.67 -7.79
C ILE A 235 -14.31 14.46 -8.10
N LEU A 236 -13.21 14.30 -7.38
CA LEU A 236 -12.29 13.16 -7.55
C LEU A 236 -12.46 12.16 -6.42
N GLN A 237 -12.64 10.88 -6.79
CA GLN A 237 -12.52 9.72 -5.92
C GLN A 237 -11.18 9.02 -6.24
N PRO A 238 -10.08 9.33 -5.52
CA PRO A 238 -8.73 8.85 -5.86
C PRO A 238 -8.44 7.47 -5.26
N THR A 239 -9.35 6.49 -5.48
CA THR A 239 -9.25 5.14 -4.91
C THR A 239 -9.59 4.06 -5.91
N ARG A 240 -9.14 2.82 -5.63
CA ARG A 240 -9.57 1.63 -6.37
C ARG A 240 -11.08 1.40 -6.22
N VAL A 241 -11.67 0.78 -7.23
CA VAL A 241 -13.11 0.45 -7.21
C VAL A 241 -13.30 -0.88 -6.48
N ILE A 242 -13.36 -0.82 -5.15
CA ILE A 242 -13.63 -1.95 -4.26
C ILE A 242 -14.58 -1.49 -3.14
N SER A 243 -15.41 -2.39 -2.62
CA SER A 243 -16.53 -2.05 -1.72
C SER A 243 -16.11 -1.22 -0.49
N ARG A 244 -14.98 -1.57 0.14
CA ARG A 244 -14.51 -0.81 1.31
C ARG A 244 -14.15 0.66 1.04
N LYS A 245 -14.10 1.08 -0.22
CA LYS A 245 -13.84 2.48 -0.60
C LYS A 245 -15.09 3.36 -0.61
N GLY A 246 -16.27 2.78 -0.40
CA GLY A 246 -17.53 3.51 -0.20
C GLY A 246 -17.92 4.42 -1.35
N ILE A 247 -17.64 4.02 -2.61
CA ILE A 247 -17.88 4.87 -3.80
C ILE A 247 -19.37 5.22 -3.94
N GLU A 248 -20.26 4.36 -3.44
CA GLU A 248 -21.71 4.62 -3.36
C GLU A 248 -22.02 5.89 -2.57
N GLN A 249 -21.24 6.24 -1.54
CA GLN A 249 -21.43 7.48 -0.80
C GLN A 249 -21.07 8.71 -1.66
N ALA A 250 -20.04 8.58 -2.51
CA ALA A 250 -19.70 9.63 -3.48
C ALA A 250 -20.80 9.77 -4.56
N LEU A 251 -21.40 8.66 -5.02
CA LEU A 251 -22.54 8.71 -5.93
C LEU A 251 -23.75 9.42 -5.27
N TYR A 252 -24.07 9.05 -4.03
CA TYR A 252 -25.14 9.65 -3.26
C TYR A 252 -24.93 11.15 -3.05
N LEU A 253 -23.69 11.55 -2.73
CA LEU A 253 -23.34 12.98 -2.61
C LEU A 253 -23.63 13.72 -3.92
N VAL A 254 -23.15 13.22 -5.06
CA VAL A 254 -23.34 13.86 -6.37
C VAL A 254 -24.83 13.95 -6.74
N GLU A 255 -25.60 12.88 -6.50
CA GLU A 255 -27.04 12.86 -6.71
C GLU A 255 -27.75 13.95 -5.89
N ARG A 256 -27.36 14.13 -4.62
CA ARG A 256 -28.01 15.09 -3.70
C ARG A 256 -27.63 16.53 -3.95
N LEU A 257 -26.41 16.78 -4.39
CA LEU A 257 -25.95 18.16 -4.64
C LEU A 257 -26.70 18.85 -5.77
N GLN A 258 -27.16 18.10 -6.78
CA GLN A 258 -27.91 18.64 -7.95
C GLN A 258 -27.26 19.86 -8.61
N ILE A 259 -25.92 19.95 -8.53
CA ILE A 259 -25.16 21.04 -9.13
C ILE A 259 -25.07 20.81 -10.64
N PRO A 260 -25.45 21.80 -11.47
CA PRO A 260 -25.29 21.69 -12.92
C PRO A 260 -23.82 21.44 -13.30
N ASN A 261 -23.61 20.55 -14.28
CA ASN A 261 -22.29 20.17 -14.77
C ASN A 261 -21.33 19.54 -13.72
N LEU A 262 -21.88 18.98 -12.64
CA LEU A 262 -21.11 18.23 -11.67
C LEU A 262 -20.74 16.85 -12.26
N ARG A 263 -19.49 16.40 -12.06
CA ARG A 263 -18.99 15.09 -12.51
C ARG A 263 -18.17 14.43 -11.42
N LEU A 264 -18.38 13.13 -11.23
CA LEU A 264 -17.55 12.30 -10.38
C LEU A 264 -16.47 11.59 -11.23
N LEU A 265 -15.21 11.81 -10.89
CA LEU A 265 -14.05 11.17 -11.51
C LEU A 265 -13.56 10.04 -10.61
N ILE A 266 -13.40 8.84 -11.15
CA ILE A 266 -12.84 7.69 -10.46
C ILE A 266 -11.50 7.35 -11.12
N SER A 267 -10.41 7.47 -10.35
CA SER A 267 -9.06 7.44 -10.88
C SER A 267 -8.44 6.05 -11.04
N HIS A 268 -8.91 5.04 -10.32
CA HIS A 268 -8.33 3.70 -10.35
C HIS A 268 -9.32 2.65 -10.86
N SER A 269 -8.78 1.56 -11.41
CA SER A 269 -9.58 0.41 -11.81
C SER A 269 -10.06 -0.42 -10.60
N ALA A 270 -10.92 -1.39 -10.88
CA ALA A 270 -11.37 -2.36 -9.89
C ALA A 270 -10.26 -3.36 -9.48
N ALA A 271 -9.27 -3.59 -10.33
CA ALA A 271 -8.34 -4.71 -10.22
C ALA A 271 -9.06 -6.06 -10.01
N ASP A 272 -8.37 -7.08 -9.50
CA ASP A 272 -8.91 -8.45 -9.39
C ASP A 272 -9.99 -8.61 -8.31
N GLU A 273 -10.07 -7.67 -7.35
CA GLU A 273 -10.94 -7.78 -6.17
C GLU A 273 -12.31 -7.11 -6.32
N GLY A 274 -12.58 -6.41 -7.41
CA GLY A 274 -13.72 -5.48 -7.43
C GLY A 274 -14.60 -5.50 -8.67
N LEU A 275 -14.56 -6.53 -9.52
CA LEU A 275 -15.31 -6.57 -10.78
C LEU A 275 -16.83 -6.50 -10.58
N GLU A 276 -17.37 -7.23 -9.61
CA GLU A 276 -18.80 -7.21 -9.30
C GLU A 276 -19.23 -5.84 -8.74
N TYR A 277 -18.43 -5.30 -7.82
CA TYR A 277 -18.68 -3.98 -7.25
C TYR A 277 -18.55 -2.88 -8.32
N TYR A 278 -17.60 -2.99 -9.25
CA TYR A 278 -17.48 -2.07 -10.38
C TYR A 278 -18.74 -2.09 -11.27
N ALA A 279 -19.24 -3.28 -11.61
CA ALA A 279 -20.45 -3.41 -12.38
C ALA A 279 -21.66 -2.80 -11.65
N TRP A 280 -21.76 -3.04 -10.36
CA TRP A 280 -22.79 -2.46 -9.50
C TRP A 280 -22.71 -0.94 -9.41
N ILE A 281 -21.52 -0.35 -9.24
CA ILE A 281 -21.30 1.11 -9.23
C ILE A 281 -21.74 1.72 -10.56
N LYS A 282 -21.37 1.12 -11.70
CA LYS A 282 -21.80 1.61 -13.03
C LYS A 282 -23.31 1.60 -13.19
N GLU A 283 -23.97 0.52 -12.81
CA GLU A 283 -25.41 0.41 -12.91
C GLU A 283 -26.12 1.37 -11.94
N THR A 284 -25.62 1.52 -10.73
CA THR A 284 -26.14 2.48 -9.75
C THR A 284 -26.01 3.91 -10.26
N ALA A 285 -24.85 4.30 -10.78
CA ALA A 285 -24.63 5.62 -11.37
C ALA A 285 -25.60 5.88 -12.53
N ARG A 286 -25.82 4.87 -13.40
CA ARG A 286 -26.77 4.98 -14.52
C ARG A 286 -28.20 5.18 -14.02
N ARG A 287 -28.63 4.39 -13.04
CA ARG A 287 -29.99 4.46 -12.45
C ARG A 287 -30.25 5.80 -11.77
N GLN A 288 -29.26 6.31 -11.03
CA GLN A 288 -29.34 7.59 -10.33
C GLN A 288 -29.03 8.80 -11.24
N LYS A 289 -28.69 8.55 -12.52
CA LYS A 289 -28.29 9.58 -13.49
C LYS A 289 -27.11 10.45 -13.02
N VAL A 290 -26.20 9.85 -12.24
CA VAL A 290 -24.98 10.50 -11.77
C VAL A 290 -23.92 10.46 -12.89
N PRO A 291 -23.39 11.62 -13.31
CA PRO A 291 -22.33 11.67 -14.33
C PRO A 291 -21.00 11.18 -13.75
N VAL A 292 -20.62 9.94 -14.02
CA VAL A 292 -19.36 9.32 -13.59
C VAL A 292 -18.42 9.16 -14.77
N SER A 293 -17.16 9.52 -14.57
CA SER A 293 -16.07 9.31 -15.51
C SER A 293 -14.99 8.45 -14.88
N PHE A 294 -14.76 7.24 -15.43
CA PHE A 294 -13.64 6.39 -15.05
C PHE A 294 -12.42 6.80 -15.87
N ILE A 295 -11.42 7.39 -15.21
CA ILE A 295 -10.27 7.99 -15.90
C ILE A 295 -8.99 7.16 -15.82
N TYR A 296 -9.02 5.98 -15.22
CA TYR A 296 -7.85 5.12 -14.99
C TYR A 296 -7.08 4.74 -16.26
N ASN A 297 -7.76 4.63 -17.41
CA ASN A 297 -7.13 4.32 -18.70
C ASN A 297 -6.27 5.47 -19.26
N ARG A 298 -6.40 6.67 -18.73
CA ARG A 298 -5.60 7.86 -19.07
C ARG A 298 -4.58 8.19 -17.95
N LEU A 299 -4.49 7.35 -16.90
CA LEU A 299 -3.54 7.53 -15.81
C LEU A 299 -2.44 6.47 -15.87
N GLN A 300 -1.22 6.89 -15.57
CA GLN A 300 -0.02 6.06 -15.52
C GLN A 300 0.88 6.51 -14.37
N GLU A 301 1.90 5.72 -14.05
CA GLU A 301 2.90 6.04 -13.02
C GLU A 301 3.72 7.27 -13.39
N THR A 302 4.02 7.43 -14.67
CA THR A 302 4.80 8.54 -15.21
C THR A 302 4.08 9.20 -16.38
N ARG A 303 4.31 10.50 -16.54
CA ARG A 303 3.81 11.27 -17.68
C ARG A 303 4.40 10.72 -18.98
N ARG A 304 3.57 10.41 -19.94
CA ARG A 304 3.97 9.97 -21.28
C ARG A 304 2.89 10.23 -22.32
N TYR A 305 3.20 9.94 -23.56
CA TYR A 305 2.22 9.87 -24.65
C TYR A 305 1.99 8.39 -24.99
N ASP A 306 0.75 8.06 -25.35
CA ASP A 306 0.42 6.73 -25.87
C ASP A 306 0.81 6.59 -27.35
N GLY A 307 0.55 5.41 -27.94
CA GLY A 307 0.84 5.14 -29.36
C GLY A 307 0.01 5.99 -30.37
N LYS A 308 -0.98 6.74 -29.89
CA LYS A 308 -1.81 7.65 -30.70
C LYS A 308 -1.44 9.12 -30.49
N GLY A 309 -0.45 9.40 -29.66
CA GLY A 309 -0.04 10.76 -29.31
C GLY A 309 -0.92 11.41 -28.25
N GLU A 310 -1.79 10.65 -27.56
CA GLU A 310 -2.59 11.17 -26.45
C GLU A 310 -1.78 11.17 -25.16
N LYS A 311 -1.98 12.20 -24.32
CA LYS A 311 -1.31 12.30 -23.02
C LYS A 311 -1.84 11.27 -22.05
N LEU A 312 -0.93 10.57 -21.38
CA LEU A 312 -1.19 9.77 -20.21
C LEU A 312 -0.64 10.52 -19.00
N PHE A 313 -1.54 10.85 -18.08
CA PHE A 313 -1.28 11.68 -16.91
C PHE A 313 -0.87 10.82 -15.71
N THR A 314 -0.27 11.43 -14.71
CA THR A 314 -0.19 10.85 -13.37
C THR A 314 -1.45 11.21 -12.55
N LEU A 315 -1.72 10.48 -11.49
CA LEU A 315 -2.81 10.86 -10.57
C LEU A 315 -2.60 12.29 -10.02
N TRP A 316 -1.34 12.66 -9.73
CA TRP A 316 -1.02 13.98 -9.21
C TRP A 316 -1.25 15.11 -10.21
N ASP A 317 -1.28 14.82 -11.52
CA ASP A 317 -1.69 15.79 -12.54
C ASP A 317 -3.18 16.13 -12.49
N VAL A 318 -3.99 15.25 -11.91
CA VAL A 318 -5.45 15.45 -11.81
C VAL A 318 -5.83 16.40 -10.69
N TYR A 319 -5.13 16.31 -9.54
CA TYR A 319 -5.47 17.08 -8.34
C TYR A 319 -5.60 18.61 -8.56
N PRO A 320 -4.72 19.29 -9.32
CA PRO A 320 -4.87 20.73 -9.58
C PRO A 320 -6.20 21.11 -10.26
N HIS A 321 -6.77 20.19 -11.03
CA HIS A 321 -7.92 20.44 -11.92
C HIS A 321 -9.27 20.08 -11.30
N VAL A 322 -9.31 19.50 -10.09
CA VAL A 322 -10.56 19.10 -9.43
C VAL A 322 -10.91 20.06 -8.31
N ASP A 323 -12.21 20.12 -7.95
CA ASP A 323 -12.76 21.09 -7.03
C ASP A 323 -12.96 20.51 -5.63
N LEU A 324 -13.20 19.18 -5.52
CA LEU A 324 -13.44 18.46 -4.27
C LEU A 324 -12.87 17.05 -4.37
N ILE A 325 -12.35 16.53 -3.27
CA ILE A 325 -11.96 15.13 -3.12
C ILE A 325 -12.99 14.41 -2.26
N THR A 326 -13.40 13.20 -2.68
CA THR A 326 -14.18 12.30 -1.84
C THR A 326 -13.35 11.11 -1.39
N TYR A 327 -13.34 10.83 -0.10
CA TYR A 327 -12.64 9.72 0.50
C TYR A 327 -13.52 9.00 1.54
N PRO A 328 -14.66 8.44 1.11
CA PRO A 328 -15.65 7.84 2.00
C PRO A 328 -15.31 6.39 2.36
N SER A 329 -14.03 6.05 2.45
CA SER A 329 -13.57 4.70 2.77
C SER A 329 -14.07 4.23 4.13
N LEU A 330 -14.56 3.00 4.21
CA LEU A 330 -15.06 2.40 5.45
C LEU A 330 -13.92 2.04 6.40
N TYR A 331 -12.79 1.62 5.86
CA TYR A 331 -11.56 1.39 6.63
C TYR A 331 -10.31 1.56 5.77
N GLU A 332 -9.22 1.98 6.40
CA GLU A 332 -7.91 2.21 5.81
C GLU A 332 -6.81 1.90 6.83
N GLY A 333 -5.64 1.47 6.34
CA GLY A 333 -4.46 1.36 7.18
C GLY A 333 -3.96 2.71 7.67
N PHE A 334 -3.99 3.74 6.81
CA PHE A 334 -3.75 5.14 7.20
C PHE A 334 -4.61 6.09 6.36
N GLY A 335 -4.40 6.16 5.04
CA GLY A 335 -5.15 7.02 4.12
C GLY A 335 -4.28 7.93 3.28
N ASN A 336 -3.48 7.37 2.37
CA ASN A 336 -2.59 8.16 1.51
C ASN A 336 -3.35 9.20 0.69
N ALA A 337 -4.54 8.88 0.17
CA ALA A 337 -5.36 9.83 -0.56
C ALA A 337 -5.85 11.03 0.29
N PHE A 338 -6.00 10.85 1.61
CA PHE A 338 -6.22 11.94 2.54
C PHE A 338 -5.01 12.89 2.57
N LEU A 339 -3.80 12.35 2.72
CA LEU A 339 -2.56 13.14 2.74
C LEU A 339 -2.35 13.89 1.42
N GLU A 340 -2.66 13.25 0.29
CA GLU A 340 -2.58 13.88 -1.03
C GLU A 340 -3.57 15.05 -1.15
N ALA A 341 -4.82 14.88 -0.70
CA ALA A 341 -5.81 15.97 -0.72
C ALA A 341 -5.33 17.19 0.08
N ILE A 342 -4.71 16.95 1.26
CA ILE A 342 -4.12 18.02 2.08
C ILE A 342 -2.92 18.66 1.37
N LEU A 343 -2.01 17.87 0.77
CA LEU A 343 -0.86 18.38 0.00
C LEU A 343 -1.31 19.33 -1.12
N PHE A 344 -2.36 18.94 -1.85
CA PHE A 344 -2.92 19.75 -2.93
C PHE A 344 -3.89 20.83 -2.45
N LYS A 345 -4.09 20.97 -1.13
CA LYS A 345 -4.99 21.95 -0.50
C LYS A 345 -6.41 21.91 -1.10
N LYS A 346 -6.93 20.68 -1.33
CA LYS A 346 -8.26 20.47 -1.88
C LYS A 346 -9.27 20.27 -0.76
N PRO A 347 -10.48 20.85 -0.87
CA PRO A 347 -11.59 20.48 -0.01
C PRO A 347 -11.77 18.95 -0.03
N LEU A 348 -12.02 18.36 1.13
CA LEU A 348 -12.07 16.91 1.29
C LEU A 348 -13.31 16.50 2.08
N LEU A 349 -14.05 15.53 1.52
CA LEU A 349 -15.04 14.77 2.26
C LEU A 349 -14.42 13.42 2.65
N VAL A 350 -14.43 13.10 3.93
CA VAL A 350 -13.84 11.86 4.48
C VAL A 350 -14.86 11.14 5.36
N ASN A 351 -14.88 9.80 5.29
CA ASN A 351 -15.59 8.99 6.27
C ASN A 351 -14.75 8.85 7.55
N ARG A 352 -15.42 8.83 8.72
CA ARG A 352 -14.79 8.66 10.04
C ARG A 352 -14.47 7.18 10.30
N TYR A 353 -13.53 6.59 9.52
CA TYR A 353 -13.02 5.25 9.81
C TYR A 353 -12.12 5.22 11.06
N SER A 354 -11.90 4.06 11.64
CA SER A 354 -11.25 3.89 12.95
C SER A 354 -9.91 4.63 13.09
N VAL A 355 -9.03 4.52 12.10
CA VAL A 355 -7.72 5.18 12.10
C VAL A 355 -7.88 6.70 11.94
N TYR A 356 -8.83 7.17 11.14
CA TYR A 356 -9.11 8.60 11.03
C TYR A 356 -9.51 9.19 12.39
N ILE A 357 -10.46 8.55 13.08
CA ILE A 357 -10.95 9.01 14.40
C ILE A 357 -9.82 9.08 15.44
N VAL A 358 -8.94 8.08 15.45
CA VAL A 358 -7.91 7.94 16.50
C VAL A 358 -6.65 8.76 16.20
N ASP A 359 -6.21 8.76 14.93
CA ASP A 359 -4.87 9.25 14.57
C ASP A 359 -4.88 10.55 13.76
N ILE A 360 -5.97 10.86 13.03
CA ILE A 360 -6.01 11.98 12.09
C ILE A 360 -6.93 13.11 12.62
N GLU A 361 -8.16 12.80 12.96
CA GLU A 361 -9.16 13.78 13.43
C GLU A 361 -8.66 14.67 14.59
N PRO A 362 -7.94 14.11 15.62
CA PRO A 362 -7.43 14.92 16.73
C PRO A 362 -6.36 15.93 16.32
N LYS A 363 -5.84 15.88 15.09
CA LYS A 363 -4.86 16.83 14.56
C LYS A 363 -5.53 18.10 14.01
N GLY A 364 -6.87 18.16 13.94
CA GLY A 364 -7.64 19.36 13.65
C GLY A 364 -7.64 19.79 12.20
N PHE A 365 -7.58 18.86 11.25
CA PHE A 365 -7.76 19.18 9.83
C PHE A 365 -9.20 19.68 9.55
N ASP A 366 -9.31 20.77 8.78
CA ASP A 366 -10.59 21.31 8.34
C ASP A 366 -11.09 20.51 7.12
N VAL A 367 -11.98 19.56 7.36
CA VAL A 367 -12.55 18.66 6.36
C VAL A 367 -14.04 18.41 6.64
N VAL A 368 -14.77 17.97 5.63
CA VAL A 368 -16.14 17.49 5.80
C VAL A 368 -16.10 16.02 6.21
N ALA A 369 -16.35 15.74 7.48
CA ALA A 369 -16.39 14.37 8.00
C ALA A 369 -17.82 13.82 7.97
N ILE A 370 -17.95 12.55 7.57
CA ILE A 370 -19.22 11.81 7.59
C ILE A 370 -19.05 10.52 8.40
N ASP A 371 -20.15 10.06 8.98
CA ASP A 371 -20.28 8.73 9.58
C ASP A 371 -21.12 7.87 8.63
N GLY A 372 -20.49 6.91 7.94
CA GLY A 372 -21.13 6.06 6.92
C GLY A 372 -20.91 4.57 7.15
#